data_6054626d920d67e0cf2cc29843ea6ffd
#
_entry.id   6054626d920d67e0cf2cc29843ea6ffd
#
_cell.length_a   1.000
_cell.length_b   1.000
_cell.length_c   1.000
_cell.angle_alpha   90.00
_cell.angle_beta   90.00
_cell.angle_gamma   90.00
#
_symmetry.space_group_name_H-M   'P 1'
#
loop_
_entity.id
_entity.type
_entity.pdbx_description
1 polymer ?
#
loop_
_entity_poly.entity_id
_entity_poly.type
_entity_poly.pdbx_seq_one_letter_code
_entity_poly.pdbx_strand_id
1 'polypeptide(L)'
;MESVSILRHVPLFADLANAELEIVAGASRRKSYPRGSIIFSEGDHGDYLLVVLKGRVKVSLLGRDQQETIVRILERPEFVGEIALIDEAPRSATVIALERTEVLEIARDAFVKLVRKQPGISVKVMTQLARALRRATEQIRTLSMFDVYGRVLRCLLTIALDKGENTRARMVIRPRPSIAELAHMVGCERETVSRAMKTLRASGYVTDVDRGLAVEERAIRLYLQPTLQNLAVQSDEAIPHAS
;
A
#
# COMPACT_ATOMS: atom_id res chain seq x y z
N MET A 1 28.27 5.98 -5.28
CA MET A 1 28.14 4.57 -5.72
C MET A 1 26.98 3.85 -5.04
N GLU A 2 26.79 3.95 -3.71
CA GLU A 2 25.72 3.26 -2.98
C GLU A 2 24.29 3.70 -3.41
N SER A 3 24.05 5.00 -3.60
CA SER A 3 22.74 5.53 -4.04
C SER A 3 22.33 5.06 -5.42
N VAL A 4 23.26 4.96 -6.36
CA VAL A 4 23.01 4.44 -7.73
C VAL A 4 22.60 2.97 -7.69
N SER A 5 23.30 2.16 -6.88
CA SER A 5 22.97 0.73 -6.69
C SER A 5 21.56 0.56 -6.13
N ILE A 6 21.16 1.40 -5.17
CA ILE A 6 19.81 1.34 -4.57
C ILE A 6 18.74 1.78 -5.58
N LEU A 7 18.96 2.90 -6.27
CA LEU A 7 18.02 3.42 -7.28
C LEU A 7 17.72 2.40 -8.37
N ARG A 8 18.68 1.58 -8.78
CA ARG A 8 18.50 0.51 -9.76
C ARG A 8 17.44 -0.52 -9.35
N HIS A 9 17.27 -0.75 -8.04
CA HIS A 9 16.28 -1.69 -7.53
C HIS A 9 14.89 -1.07 -7.36
N VAL A 10 14.77 0.26 -7.48
CA VAL A 10 13.48 0.96 -7.44
C VAL A 10 12.77 0.72 -8.78
N PRO A 11 11.57 0.13 -8.80
CA PRO A 11 10.86 -0.21 -10.05
C PRO A 11 10.74 0.98 -11.00
N LEU A 12 10.62 2.19 -10.44
CA LEU A 12 10.53 3.44 -11.20
C LEU A 12 11.78 3.71 -12.04
N PHE A 13 12.97 3.32 -11.56
CA PHE A 13 14.26 3.65 -12.14
C PHE A 13 15.04 2.44 -12.71
N ALA A 14 14.44 1.25 -12.66
CA ALA A 14 15.11 -0.01 -12.99
C ALA A 14 15.70 -0.07 -14.42
N ASP A 15 15.08 0.64 -15.38
CA ASP A 15 15.50 0.61 -16.79
C ASP A 15 16.41 1.79 -17.16
N LEU A 16 16.79 2.62 -16.19
CA LEU A 16 17.68 3.76 -16.45
C LEU A 16 19.12 3.31 -16.66
N ALA A 17 19.81 3.97 -17.59
CA ALA A 17 21.25 3.83 -17.75
C ALA A 17 22.02 4.37 -16.53
N ASN A 18 23.25 3.90 -16.33
CA ASN A 18 24.07 4.35 -15.19
C ASN A 18 24.22 5.87 -15.10
N ALA A 19 24.47 6.54 -16.22
CA ALA A 19 24.60 8.00 -16.27
C ALA A 19 23.32 8.72 -15.79
N GLU A 20 22.14 8.17 -16.07
CA GLU A 20 20.86 8.73 -15.64
C GLU A 20 20.61 8.50 -14.15
N LEU A 21 20.96 7.31 -13.65
CA LEU A 21 20.93 7.01 -12.22
C LEU A 21 21.89 7.92 -11.42
N GLU A 22 23.05 8.24 -11.97
CA GLU A 22 24.00 9.19 -11.37
C GLU A 22 23.41 10.61 -11.28
N ILE A 23 22.70 11.06 -12.31
CA ILE A 23 22.01 12.36 -12.29
C ILE A 23 20.96 12.38 -11.18
N VAL A 24 20.14 11.33 -11.07
CA VAL A 24 19.12 11.21 -10.02
C VAL A 24 19.79 11.17 -8.63
N ALA A 25 20.83 10.37 -8.46
CA ALA A 25 21.58 10.26 -7.21
C ALA A 25 22.21 11.58 -6.80
N GLY A 26 22.80 12.32 -7.76
CA GLY A 26 23.41 13.64 -7.52
C GLY A 26 22.40 14.73 -7.13
N ALA A 27 21.15 14.59 -7.59
CA ALA A 27 20.05 15.51 -7.27
C ALA A 27 19.22 15.04 -6.07
N SER A 28 19.64 14.02 -5.35
CA SER A 28 18.93 13.43 -4.22
C SER A 28 19.66 13.65 -2.91
N ARG A 29 18.90 13.63 -1.79
CA ARG A 29 19.44 13.74 -0.43
C ARG A 29 18.99 12.54 0.41
N ARG A 30 19.93 11.90 1.09
CA ARG A 30 19.63 10.83 2.04
C ARG A 30 19.27 11.43 3.39
N LYS A 31 18.13 11.01 3.94
CA LYS A 31 17.65 11.40 5.26
C LYS A 31 17.27 10.18 6.09
N SER A 32 17.35 10.32 7.42
CA SER A 32 16.95 9.29 8.37
C SER A 32 15.94 9.88 9.35
N TYR A 33 14.86 9.14 9.56
CA TYR A 33 13.75 9.53 10.43
C TYR A 33 13.60 8.49 11.55
N PRO A 34 13.52 8.92 12.82
CA PRO A 34 13.17 8.05 13.93
C PRO A 34 11.75 7.51 13.79
N ARG A 35 11.45 6.42 14.51
CA ARG A 35 10.08 5.90 14.60
C ARG A 35 9.10 6.97 15.09
N GLY A 36 7.95 7.08 14.44
CA GLY A 36 6.89 8.03 14.78
C GLY A 36 7.08 9.42 14.18
N SER A 37 8.21 9.70 13.51
CA SER A 37 8.43 11.01 12.87
C SER A 37 7.49 11.19 11.69
N ILE A 38 6.87 12.36 11.61
CA ILE A 38 6.19 12.82 10.40
C ILE A 38 7.27 13.23 9.40
N ILE A 39 7.23 12.67 8.20
CA ILE A 39 8.16 12.98 7.11
C ILE A 39 7.66 14.17 6.30
N PHE A 40 6.35 14.18 6.02
CA PHE A 40 5.59 15.33 5.53
C PHE A 40 4.11 15.16 5.89
N SER A 41 3.38 16.25 5.97
CA SER A 41 1.95 16.26 6.31
C SER A 41 1.09 16.48 5.07
N GLU A 42 -0.14 16.01 5.12
CA GLU A 42 -1.19 16.39 4.18
C GLU A 42 -1.33 17.92 4.17
N GLY A 43 -1.44 18.50 2.98
CA GLY A 43 -1.53 19.96 2.79
C GLY A 43 -0.17 20.68 2.68
N ASP A 44 0.96 20.03 3.03
CA ASP A 44 2.29 20.62 2.83
C ASP A 44 2.60 20.83 1.35
N HIS A 45 3.49 21.77 1.06
CA HIS A 45 4.04 21.94 -0.28
C HIS A 45 4.88 20.72 -0.69
N GLY A 46 4.66 20.21 -1.92
CA GLY A 46 5.32 19.00 -2.43
C GLY A 46 6.44 19.30 -3.43
N ASP A 47 7.68 19.37 -2.96
CA ASP A 47 8.86 19.71 -3.78
C ASP A 47 9.88 18.56 -3.94
N TYR A 48 9.59 17.39 -3.38
CA TYR A 48 10.42 16.19 -3.49
C TYR A 48 9.61 14.90 -3.51
N LEU A 49 10.18 13.88 -4.13
CA LEU A 49 9.75 12.47 -4.10
C LEU A 49 10.57 11.74 -3.05
N LEU A 50 9.96 10.83 -2.30
CA LEU A 50 10.63 9.94 -1.36
C LEU A 50 10.78 8.53 -1.92
N VAL A 51 11.96 7.95 -1.82
CA VAL A 51 12.20 6.52 -2.01
C VAL A 51 12.61 5.90 -0.68
N VAL A 52 11.94 4.85 -0.25
CA VAL A 52 12.27 4.13 0.98
C VAL A 52 13.49 3.25 0.73
N LEU A 53 14.59 3.52 1.45
CA LEU A 53 15.84 2.76 1.38
C LEU A 53 15.90 1.65 2.43
N LYS A 54 15.36 1.94 3.62
CA LYS A 54 15.31 1.02 4.77
C LYS A 54 14.17 1.42 5.70
N GLY A 55 13.57 0.45 6.36
CA GLY A 55 12.45 0.67 7.26
C GLY A 55 11.11 0.71 6.52
N ARG A 56 10.08 1.22 7.20
CA ARG A 56 8.70 1.28 6.71
C ARG A 56 8.07 2.62 7.06
N VAL A 57 7.24 3.10 6.16
CA VAL A 57 6.40 4.29 6.38
C VAL A 57 4.94 3.95 6.17
N LYS A 58 4.06 4.62 6.90
CA LYS A 58 2.63 4.63 6.62
C LYS A 58 2.24 5.92 5.91
N VAL A 59 1.32 5.79 4.97
CA VAL A 59 0.61 6.88 4.33
C VAL A 59 -0.78 6.92 4.94
N SER A 60 -1.17 8.04 5.51
CA SER A 60 -2.44 8.17 6.22
C SER A 60 -3.13 9.50 5.94
N LEU A 61 -4.45 9.46 6.09
CA LEU A 61 -5.34 10.62 6.07
C LEU A 61 -5.88 10.86 7.47
N LEU A 62 -6.01 12.10 7.86
CA LEU A 62 -6.63 12.48 9.12
C LEU A 62 -8.07 12.90 8.88
N GLY A 63 -9.03 12.15 9.44
CA GLY A 63 -10.45 12.49 9.39
C GLY A 63 -10.79 13.70 10.25
N ARG A 64 -12.02 14.25 10.07
CA ARG A 64 -12.51 15.42 10.84
C ARG A 64 -12.50 15.18 12.35
N ASP A 65 -12.69 13.94 12.78
CA ASP A 65 -12.69 13.54 14.21
C ASP A 65 -11.29 13.13 14.69
N GLN A 66 -10.22 13.56 14.01
CA GLN A 66 -8.84 13.17 14.28
C GLN A 66 -8.58 11.65 14.21
N GLN A 67 -9.50 10.90 13.61
CA GLN A 67 -9.29 9.48 13.33
C GLN A 67 -8.34 9.31 12.15
N GLU A 68 -7.26 8.56 12.38
CA GLU A 68 -6.29 8.25 11.35
C GLU A 68 -6.78 7.07 10.51
N THR A 69 -6.81 7.25 9.19
CA THR A 69 -7.05 6.16 8.23
C THR A 69 -5.75 5.85 7.50
N ILE A 70 -5.22 4.63 7.70
CA ILE A 70 -4.03 4.18 6.97
C ILE A 70 -4.45 3.79 5.56
N VAL A 71 -3.95 4.53 4.57
CA VAL A 71 -4.19 4.28 3.14
C VAL A 71 -3.24 3.20 2.63
N ARG A 72 -1.96 3.26 3.07
CA ARG A 72 -0.91 2.36 2.59
C ARG A 72 0.25 2.30 3.57
N ILE A 73 0.91 1.13 3.62
CA ILE A 73 2.23 0.96 4.23
C ILE A 73 3.21 0.70 3.09
N LEU A 74 4.33 1.40 3.12
CA LEU A 74 5.39 1.34 2.13
C LEU A 74 6.67 0.85 2.76
N GLU A 75 7.40 0.02 2.04
CA GLU A 75 8.70 -0.50 2.42
C GLU A 75 9.68 -0.44 1.23
N ARG A 76 10.93 -0.82 1.44
CA ARG A 76 11.92 -0.87 0.35
C ARG A 76 11.49 -1.86 -0.75
N PRO A 77 11.62 -1.50 -2.02
CA PRO A 77 12.07 -0.24 -2.62
C PRO A 77 10.90 0.57 -3.20
N GLU A 78 9.98 0.99 -2.38
CA GLU A 78 8.81 1.76 -2.81
C GLU A 78 9.04 3.27 -2.72
N PHE A 79 8.20 4.05 -3.40
CA PHE A 79 8.28 5.51 -3.42
C PHE A 79 6.92 6.16 -3.14
N VAL A 80 6.94 7.42 -2.71
CA VAL A 80 5.75 8.21 -2.36
C VAL A 80 6.00 9.70 -2.55
N GLY A 81 4.91 10.45 -2.76
CA GLY A 81 4.94 11.90 -2.93
C GLY A 81 5.02 12.34 -4.39
N GLU A 82 4.86 11.41 -5.33
CA GLU A 82 4.84 11.66 -6.77
C GLU A 82 3.66 12.53 -7.21
N ILE A 83 2.50 12.40 -6.54
CA ILE A 83 1.27 13.09 -6.93
C ILE A 83 1.51 14.61 -6.93
N ALA A 84 1.92 15.15 -5.79
CA ALA A 84 2.18 16.58 -5.64
C ALA A 84 3.28 17.11 -6.58
N LEU A 85 4.19 16.26 -7.05
CA LEU A 85 5.20 16.65 -8.03
C LEU A 85 4.63 16.76 -9.45
N ILE A 86 3.58 16.03 -9.76
CA ILE A 86 2.99 15.93 -11.09
C ILE A 86 1.90 16.99 -11.27
N ASP A 87 0.98 17.11 -10.31
CA ASP A 87 -0.17 18.01 -10.38
C ASP A 87 0.05 19.37 -9.73
N GLU A 88 1.21 19.60 -9.08
CA GLU A 88 1.57 20.83 -8.39
C GLU A 88 0.62 21.20 -7.23
N ALA A 89 -0.19 20.24 -6.80
CA ALA A 89 -1.08 20.41 -5.66
C ALA A 89 -0.35 20.13 -4.33
N PRO A 90 -0.90 20.53 -3.18
CA PRO A 90 -0.37 20.15 -1.88
C PRO A 90 -0.32 18.62 -1.69
N ARG A 91 0.48 18.15 -0.73
CA ARG A 91 0.55 16.72 -0.34
C ARG A 91 -0.84 16.17 -0.07
N SER A 92 -1.19 15.08 -0.73
CA SER A 92 -2.50 14.43 -0.63
C SER A 92 -2.68 13.55 0.60
N ALA A 93 -1.63 13.33 1.39
CA ALA A 93 -1.64 12.48 2.58
C ALA A 93 -0.43 12.78 3.47
N THR A 94 -0.51 12.36 4.73
CA THR A 94 0.59 12.41 5.69
C THR A 94 1.42 11.12 5.61
N VAL A 95 2.75 11.25 5.67
CA VAL A 95 3.69 10.12 5.71
C VAL A 95 4.44 10.09 7.02
N ILE A 96 4.38 8.95 7.71
CA ILE A 96 4.95 8.76 9.05
C ILE A 96 5.83 7.52 9.07
N ALA A 97 7.00 7.62 9.69
CA ALA A 97 7.92 6.50 9.88
C ALA A 97 7.39 5.51 10.95
N LEU A 98 7.19 4.25 10.58
CA LEU A 98 6.74 3.19 11.51
C LEU A 98 7.88 2.62 12.36
N GLU A 99 9.10 2.75 11.90
CA GLU A 99 10.35 2.36 12.56
C GLU A 99 11.45 3.33 12.13
N ARG A 100 12.69 3.16 12.59
CA ARG A 100 13.80 3.96 12.06
C ARG A 100 13.92 3.75 10.55
N THR A 101 13.64 4.80 9.78
CA THR A 101 13.50 4.75 8.33
C THR A 101 14.52 5.63 7.65
N GLU A 102 15.18 5.10 6.64
CA GLU A 102 16.07 5.86 5.75
C GLU A 102 15.41 6.04 4.40
N VAL A 103 15.45 7.26 3.90
CA VAL A 103 14.83 7.63 2.61
C VAL A 103 15.83 8.38 1.74
N LEU A 104 15.55 8.35 0.44
CA LEU A 104 16.19 9.23 -0.53
C LEU A 104 15.15 10.25 -0.99
N GLU A 105 15.42 11.52 -0.77
CA GLU A 105 14.62 12.64 -1.29
C GLU A 105 15.15 13.04 -2.65
N ILE A 106 14.29 12.99 -3.67
CA ILE A 106 14.61 13.39 -5.04
C ILE A 106 13.85 14.68 -5.33
N ALA A 107 14.57 15.75 -5.60
CA ALA A 107 13.98 17.05 -5.88
C ALA A 107 13.07 17.02 -7.11
N ARG A 108 11.97 17.81 -7.08
CA ARG A 108 10.96 17.91 -8.14
C ARG A 108 11.60 18.15 -9.50
N ASP A 109 12.51 19.14 -9.60
CA ASP A 109 13.13 19.49 -10.87
C ASP A 109 13.90 18.35 -11.52
N ALA A 110 14.62 17.55 -10.70
CA ALA A 110 15.32 16.38 -11.17
C ALA A 110 14.36 15.30 -11.66
N PHE A 111 13.30 15.04 -10.89
CA PHE A 111 12.26 14.07 -11.24
C PHE A 111 11.54 14.46 -12.54
N VAL A 112 11.07 15.71 -12.66
CA VAL A 112 10.35 16.20 -13.85
C VAL A 112 11.25 16.18 -15.10
N LYS A 113 12.53 16.59 -14.97
CA LYS A 113 13.49 16.49 -16.08
C LYS A 113 13.68 15.05 -16.54
N LEU A 114 13.74 14.12 -15.60
CA LEU A 114 13.89 12.70 -15.88
C LEU A 114 12.65 12.12 -16.60
N VAL A 115 11.46 12.41 -16.07
CA VAL A 115 10.17 11.99 -16.69
C VAL A 115 10.07 12.49 -18.13
N ARG A 116 10.48 13.74 -18.41
CA ARG A 116 10.46 14.31 -19.78
C ARG A 116 11.45 13.64 -20.71
N LYS A 117 12.61 13.21 -20.21
CA LYS A 117 13.65 12.57 -21.03
C LYS A 117 13.42 11.08 -21.26
N GLN A 118 12.71 10.42 -20.36
CA GLN A 118 12.53 8.96 -20.33
C GLN A 118 11.05 8.57 -20.31
N PRO A 119 10.42 8.38 -21.46
CA PRO A 119 9.00 8.03 -21.55
C PRO A 119 8.63 6.76 -20.75
N GLY A 120 9.56 5.82 -20.62
CA GLY A 120 9.36 4.61 -19.80
C GLY A 120 9.07 4.89 -18.33
N ILE A 121 9.64 5.97 -17.77
CA ILE A 121 9.34 6.39 -16.39
C ILE A 121 7.89 6.89 -16.28
N SER A 122 7.44 7.67 -17.28
CA SER A 122 6.05 8.14 -17.33
C SER A 122 5.07 6.97 -17.29
N VAL A 123 5.32 5.91 -18.07
CA VAL A 123 4.49 4.69 -18.06
C VAL A 123 4.49 4.03 -16.67
N LYS A 124 5.63 3.94 -16.01
CA LYS A 124 5.73 3.36 -14.65
C LYS A 124 4.96 4.20 -13.62
N VAL A 125 5.07 5.52 -13.68
CA VAL A 125 4.30 6.45 -12.83
C VAL A 125 2.80 6.28 -13.10
N MET A 126 2.36 6.32 -14.36
CA MET A 126 0.96 6.10 -14.72
C MET A 126 0.44 4.74 -14.24
N THR A 127 1.24 3.68 -14.36
CA THR A 127 0.90 2.35 -13.85
C THR A 127 0.70 2.36 -12.32
N GLN A 128 1.55 3.06 -11.58
CA GLN A 128 1.39 3.19 -10.13
C GLN A 128 0.14 3.99 -9.76
N LEU A 129 -0.11 5.11 -10.45
CA LEU A 129 -1.31 5.92 -10.25
C LEU A 129 -2.59 5.13 -10.59
N ALA A 130 -2.59 4.35 -11.67
CA ALA A 130 -3.69 3.47 -12.03
C ALA A 130 -3.95 2.41 -10.96
N ARG A 131 -2.89 1.80 -10.39
CA ARG A 131 -3.01 0.87 -9.28
C ARG A 131 -3.53 1.56 -8.00
N ALA A 132 -3.09 2.78 -7.70
CA ALA A 132 -3.59 3.57 -6.59
C ALA A 132 -5.07 3.90 -6.76
N LEU A 133 -5.49 4.33 -7.95
CA LEU A 133 -6.89 4.60 -8.29
C LEU A 133 -7.77 3.34 -8.14
N ARG A 134 -7.32 2.18 -8.65
CA ARG A 134 -8.05 0.91 -8.47
C ARG A 134 -8.24 0.57 -6.99
N ARG A 135 -7.20 0.75 -6.16
CA ARG A 135 -7.30 0.53 -4.71
C ARG A 135 -8.30 1.48 -4.07
N ALA A 136 -8.24 2.78 -4.41
CA ALA A 136 -9.17 3.79 -3.90
C ALA A 136 -10.62 3.48 -4.31
N THR A 137 -10.86 3.12 -5.57
CA THR A 137 -12.18 2.71 -6.08
C THR A 137 -12.70 1.48 -5.33
N GLU A 138 -11.83 0.51 -5.05
CA GLU A 138 -12.20 -0.69 -4.31
C GLU A 138 -12.52 -0.38 -2.83
N GLN A 139 -11.79 0.54 -2.21
CA GLN A 139 -12.12 1.03 -0.87
C GLN A 139 -13.48 1.74 -0.85
N ILE A 140 -13.75 2.62 -1.82
CA ILE A 140 -15.06 3.27 -1.97
C ILE A 140 -16.17 2.22 -2.14
N ARG A 141 -15.97 1.23 -3.01
CA ARG A 141 -16.94 0.14 -3.20
C ARG A 141 -17.17 -0.62 -1.90
N THR A 142 -16.12 -0.93 -1.16
CA THR A 142 -16.22 -1.60 0.14
C THR A 142 -16.99 -0.77 1.16
N LEU A 143 -16.74 0.54 1.21
CA LEU A 143 -17.45 1.46 2.12
C LEU A 143 -18.92 1.64 1.75
N SER A 144 -19.27 1.57 0.45
CA SER A 144 -20.63 1.80 -0.03
C SER A 144 -21.49 0.53 -0.11
N MET A 145 -20.89 -0.64 -0.33
CA MET A 145 -21.61 -1.89 -0.61
C MET A 145 -21.68 -2.86 0.59
N PHE A 146 -20.80 -2.71 1.57
CA PHE A 146 -20.77 -3.60 2.72
C PHE A 146 -21.03 -2.83 4.01
N ASP A 147 -21.83 -3.42 4.88
CA ASP A 147 -21.91 -3.02 6.27
C ASP A 147 -20.53 -3.20 6.97
N VAL A 148 -20.42 -2.77 8.21
CA VAL A 148 -19.16 -2.88 8.96
C VAL A 148 -18.64 -4.33 9.01
N TYR A 149 -19.55 -5.32 9.04
CA TYR A 149 -19.19 -6.74 9.08
C TYR A 149 -18.46 -7.17 7.81
N GLY A 150 -18.98 -6.78 6.66
CA GLY A 150 -18.36 -7.05 5.35
C GLY A 150 -17.01 -6.38 5.20
N ARG A 151 -16.85 -5.13 5.67
CA ARG A 151 -15.57 -4.41 5.64
C ARG A 151 -14.51 -5.08 6.50
N VAL A 152 -14.85 -5.50 7.73
CA VAL A 152 -13.94 -6.23 8.62
C VAL A 152 -13.54 -7.56 8.01
N LEU A 153 -14.48 -8.33 7.50
CA LEU A 153 -14.20 -9.62 6.89
C LEU A 153 -13.28 -9.48 5.66
N ARG A 154 -13.52 -8.49 4.82
CA ARG A 154 -12.68 -8.21 3.66
C ARG A 154 -11.26 -7.80 4.07
N CYS A 155 -11.11 -6.97 5.09
CA CYS A 155 -9.81 -6.60 5.65
C CYS A 155 -9.04 -7.85 6.11
N LEU A 156 -9.70 -8.75 6.83
CA LEU A 156 -9.11 -10.03 7.25
C LEU A 156 -8.71 -10.91 6.08
N LEU A 157 -9.54 -10.99 5.04
CA LEU A 157 -9.22 -11.73 3.82
C LEU A 157 -8.00 -11.16 3.10
N THR A 158 -7.90 -9.84 3.01
CA THR A 158 -6.72 -9.18 2.41
C THR A 158 -5.44 -9.49 3.18
N ILE A 159 -5.48 -9.41 4.52
CA ILE A 159 -4.33 -9.78 5.38
C ILE A 159 -3.98 -11.26 5.19
N ALA A 160 -5.00 -12.14 5.13
CA ALA A 160 -4.81 -13.57 4.98
C ALA A 160 -4.19 -13.96 3.63
N LEU A 161 -4.56 -13.25 2.55
CA LEU A 161 -3.98 -13.43 1.21
C LEU A 161 -2.52 -12.96 1.13
N ASP A 162 -2.22 -11.87 1.83
CA ASP A 162 -0.88 -11.24 1.80
C ASP A 162 0.13 -11.98 2.70
N LYS A 163 -0.30 -12.39 3.90
CA LYS A 163 0.58 -12.93 4.96
C LYS A 163 0.10 -14.22 5.60
N GLY A 164 -1.03 -14.77 5.15
CA GLY A 164 -1.66 -15.92 5.77
C GLY A 164 -1.02 -17.24 5.37
N GLU A 165 -1.08 -18.20 6.29
CA GLU A 165 -0.81 -19.61 6.00
C GLU A 165 -2.04 -20.21 5.33
N ASN A 166 -1.92 -20.59 4.07
CA ASN A 166 -3.05 -21.13 3.31
C ASN A 166 -3.16 -22.65 3.51
N THR A 167 -4.30 -23.11 4.03
CA THR A 167 -4.70 -24.52 4.06
C THR A 167 -5.91 -24.73 3.17
N ARG A 168 -6.20 -25.99 2.74
CA ARG A 168 -7.27 -26.33 1.79
C ARG A 168 -8.66 -25.83 2.20
N ALA A 169 -8.90 -25.57 3.50
CA ALA A 169 -10.22 -25.22 4.03
C ALA A 169 -10.28 -23.84 4.72
N ARG A 170 -9.14 -23.18 4.95
CA ARG A 170 -9.07 -21.91 5.68
C ARG A 170 -7.74 -21.21 5.48
N MET A 171 -7.71 -19.90 5.70
CA MET A 171 -6.49 -19.09 5.75
C MET A 171 -6.24 -18.65 7.18
N VAL A 172 -5.02 -18.86 7.70
CA VAL A 172 -4.65 -18.53 9.08
C VAL A 172 -3.72 -17.33 9.10
N ILE A 173 -4.12 -16.29 9.85
CA ILE A 173 -3.36 -15.06 10.04
C ILE A 173 -2.59 -15.17 11.36
N ARG A 174 -1.26 -15.06 11.33
CA ARG A 174 -0.40 -15.00 12.51
C ARG A 174 0.64 -13.87 12.36
N PRO A 175 0.86 -13.05 13.40
CA PRO A 175 0.07 -12.98 14.63
C PRO A 175 -1.34 -12.47 14.36
N ARG A 176 -2.26 -12.75 15.30
CA ARG A 176 -3.64 -12.24 15.23
C ARG A 176 -3.66 -10.72 15.19
N PRO A 177 -4.32 -10.07 14.22
CA PRO A 177 -4.48 -8.62 14.20
C PRO A 177 -5.30 -8.15 15.40
N SER A 178 -4.88 -7.05 16.03
CA SER A 178 -5.60 -6.43 17.12
C SER A 178 -6.87 -5.71 16.62
N ILE A 179 -7.84 -5.53 17.51
CA ILE A 179 -9.05 -4.74 17.21
C ILE A 179 -8.68 -3.30 16.82
N ALA A 180 -7.63 -2.73 17.42
CA ALA A 180 -7.16 -1.40 17.09
C ALA A 180 -6.62 -1.31 15.65
N GLU A 181 -5.80 -2.26 15.23
CA GLU A 181 -5.28 -2.31 13.85
C GLU A 181 -6.42 -2.48 12.85
N LEU A 182 -7.34 -3.41 13.11
CA LEU A 182 -8.51 -3.60 12.24
C LEU A 182 -9.37 -2.32 12.16
N ALA A 183 -9.58 -1.62 13.28
CA ALA A 183 -10.34 -0.37 13.32
C ALA A 183 -9.71 0.71 12.44
N HIS A 184 -8.39 0.87 12.53
CA HIS A 184 -7.63 1.78 11.66
C HIS A 184 -7.70 1.40 10.18
N MET A 185 -7.61 0.10 9.87
CA MET A 185 -7.66 -0.38 8.48
C MET A 185 -9.06 -0.28 7.86
N VAL A 186 -10.09 -0.45 8.67
CA VAL A 186 -11.50 -0.44 8.22
C VAL A 186 -12.11 0.96 8.26
N GLY A 187 -11.48 1.91 8.97
CA GLY A 187 -11.98 3.28 9.12
C GLY A 187 -13.23 3.37 9.99
N CYS A 188 -13.24 2.70 11.15
CA CYS A 188 -14.34 2.79 12.11
C CYS A 188 -13.85 2.60 13.56
N GLU A 189 -14.74 2.87 14.52
CA GLU A 189 -14.44 2.78 15.95
C GLU A 189 -14.14 1.34 16.41
N ARG A 190 -13.27 1.20 17.42
CA ARG A 190 -12.87 -0.10 18.00
C ARG A 190 -14.05 -0.92 18.49
N GLU A 191 -15.05 -0.28 19.11
CA GLU A 191 -16.26 -0.95 19.59
C GLU A 191 -17.07 -1.56 18.45
N THR A 192 -17.16 -0.83 17.34
CA THR A 192 -17.87 -1.27 16.14
C THR A 192 -17.18 -2.48 15.51
N VAL A 193 -15.85 -2.46 15.41
CA VAL A 193 -15.06 -3.62 14.94
C VAL A 193 -15.18 -4.79 15.91
N SER A 194 -15.15 -4.54 17.22
CA SER A 194 -15.32 -5.59 18.23
C SER A 194 -16.67 -6.31 18.09
N ARG A 195 -17.76 -5.55 17.89
CA ARG A 195 -19.09 -6.12 17.62
C ARG A 195 -19.11 -6.92 16.31
N ALA A 196 -18.53 -6.38 15.25
CA ALA A 196 -18.42 -7.06 13.96
C ALA A 196 -17.66 -8.39 14.10
N MET A 197 -16.52 -8.40 14.79
CA MET A 197 -15.74 -9.61 15.04
C MET A 197 -16.52 -10.67 15.83
N LYS A 198 -17.31 -10.24 16.82
CA LYS A 198 -18.20 -11.16 17.57
C LYS A 198 -19.23 -11.82 16.65
N THR A 199 -19.84 -11.06 15.78
CA THR A 199 -20.81 -11.57 14.79
C THR A 199 -20.16 -12.51 13.78
N LEU A 200 -18.99 -12.14 13.23
CA LEU A 200 -18.25 -12.96 12.29
C LEU A 200 -17.84 -14.32 12.88
N ARG A 201 -17.48 -14.35 14.18
CA ARG A 201 -17.25 -15.62 14.90
C ARG A 201 -18.54 -16.43 15.06
N ALA A 202 -19.60 -15.80 15.54
CA ALA A 202 -20.90 -16.45 15.74
C ALA A 202 -21.43 -17.05 14.42
N SER A 203 -21.22 -16.36 13.30
CA SER A 203 -21.57 -16.83 11.96
C SER A 203 -20.58 -17.86 11.41
N GLY A 204 -19.45 -18.14 12.09
CA GLY A 204 -18.41 -19.10 11.69
C GLY A 204 -17.70 -18.70 10.40
N TYR A 205 -17.60 -17.42 10.09
CA TYR A 205 -16.71 -16.90 9.03
C TYR A 205 -15.27 -16.77 9.50
N VAL A 206 -15.10 -16.65 10.81
CA VAL A 206 -13.80 -16.48 11.47
C VAL A 206 -13.76 -17.33 12.72
N THR A 207 -12.65 -18.03 12.97
CA THR A 207 -12.42 -18.83 14.18
C THR A 207 -11.10 -18.46 14.82
N ASP A 208 -11.05 -18.47 16.16
CA ASP A 208 -9.80 -18.28 16.89
C ASP A 208 -8.99 -19.59 16.83
N VAL A 209 -7.69 -19.47 16.53
CA VAL A 209 -6.73 -20.58 16.52
C VAL A 209 -5.53 -20.23 17.41
N ASP A 210 -4.68 -21.20 17.71
CA ASP A 210 -3.50 -20.93 18.53
C ASP A 210 -2.65 -19.78 17.96
N ARG A 211 -2.50 -18.72 18.76
CA ARG A 211 -1.80 -17.46 18.44
C ARG A 211 -2.23 -16.77 17.15
N GLY A 212 -3.42 -17.06 16.61
CA GLY A 212 -3.87 -16.57 15.32
C GLY A 212 -5.37 -16.43 15.19
N LEU A 213 -5.78 -16.17 13.96
CA LEU A 213 -7.16 -16.07 13.52
C LEU A 213 -7.31 -16.79 12.18
N ALA A 214 -8.26 -17.71 12.09
CA ALA A 214 -8.57 -18.39 10.83
C ALA A 214 -9.77 -17.72 10.15
N VAL A 215 -9.64 -17.49 8.84
CA VAL A 215 -10.73 -17.12 7.94
C VAL A 215 -11.17 -18.36 7.20
N GLU A 216 -12.44 -18.74 7.35
CA GLU A 216 -12.98 -19.99 6.87
C GLU A 216 -13.31 -19.97 5.38
N GLU A 217 -13.29 -21.12 4.71
CA GLU A 217 -13.49 -21.26 3.26
C GLU A 217 -14.80 -20.59 2.78
N ARG A 218 -15.87 -20.69 3.53
CA ARG A 218 -17.16 -20.07 3.15
C ARG A 218 -17.09 -18.53 3.10
N ALA A 219 -16.25 -17.92 3.94
CA ALA A 219 -15.98 -16.49 3.89
C ALA A 219 -15.18 -16.13 2.63
N ILE A 220 -14.20 -16.98 2.31
CA ILE A 220 -13.37 -16.85 1.12
C ILE A 220 -14.22 -16.92 -0.14
N ARG A 221 -15.10 -17.94 -0.25
CA ARG A 221 -16.01 -18.11 -1.39
C ARG A 221 -16.97 -16.93 -1.56
N LEU A 222 -17.54 -16.43 -0.47
CA LEU A 222 -18.54 -15.37 -0.52
C LEU A 222 -17.97 -14.03 -1.03
N TYR A 223 -16.71 -13.71 -0.68
CA TYR A 223 -16.13 -12.38 -0.90
C TYR A 223 -15.05 -12.32 -1.98
N LEU A 224 -14.41 -13.44 -2.33
CA LEU A 224 -13.34 -13.47 -3.33
C LEU A 224 -13.78 -13.98 -4.70
N GLN A 225 -14.94 -14.61 -4.85
CA GLN A 225 -15.42 -15.10 -6.14
C GLN A 225 -15.39 -14.03 -7.26
N PRO A 226 -15.79 -12.77 -7.02
CA PRO A 226 -15.67 -11.73 -8.04
C PRO A 226 -14.22 -11.32 -8.36
N THR A 227 -13.32 -11.47 -7.40
CA THR A 227 -11.90 -11.05 -7.52
C THR A 227 -11.05 -12.14 -8.17
N LEU A 228 -11.35 -13.41 -7.92
CA LEU A 228 -10.65 -14.55 -8.52
C LEU A 228 -10.98 -14.70 -10.01
N GLN A 229 -12.18 -14.36 -10.44
CA GLN A 229 -12.53 -14.32 -11.86
C GLN A 229 -11.71 -13.27 -12.64
N ASN A 230 -11.40 -12.12 -12.02
CA ASN A 230 -10.56 -11.09 -12.63
C ASN A 230 -9.06 -11.45 -12.64
N LEU A 231 -8.59 -12.29 -11.71
CA LEU A 231 -7.20 -12.78 -11.69
C LEU A 231 -6.98 -13.94 -12.67
N ALA A 232 -7.98 -14.79 -12.86
CA ALA A 232 -7.91 -15.88 -13.84
C ALA A 232 -7.88 -15.36 -15.29
N VAL A 233 -8.58 -14.26 -15.60
CA VAL A 233 -8.54 -13.62 -16.92
C VAL A 233 -7.16 -13.01 -17.23
N GLN A 234 -6.38 -12.60 -16.21
CA GLN A 234 -5.03 -12.06 -16.42
C GLN A 234 -3.95 -13.14 -16.58
N SER A 235 -4.20 -14.38 -16.17
CA SER A 235 -3.26 -15.49 -16.35
C SER A 235 -3.41 -16.20 -17.72
N ASP A 236 -4.56 -16.10 -18.37
CA ASP A 236 -4.79 -16.70 -19.71
C ASP A 236 -4.27 -15.85 -20.87
N GLU A 237 -3.96 -14.56 -20.66
CA GLU A 237 -3.35 -13.70 -21.69
C GLU A 237 -1.81 -13.84 -21.82
N ALA A 238 -1.16 -14.70 -21.03
CA ALA A 238 0.29 -14.86 -20.99
C ALA A 238 0.82 -16.12 -21.70
N ILE A 239 0.08 -16.70 -22.62
CA ILE A 239 0.61 -17.78 -23.46
C ILE A 239 0.86 -17.24 -24.89
N PRO A 240 2.11 -16.99 -25.28
CA PRO A 240 2.40 -16.71 -26.70
C PRO A 240 2.27 -18.03 -27.48
N HIS A 241 1.36 -18.06 -28.42
CA HIS A 241 1.34 -19.09 -29.45
C HIS A 241 2.63 -19.01 -30.28
N ALA A 242 3.55 -19.91 -29.99
CA ALA A 242 4.64 -20.22 -30.90
C ALA A 242 4.08 -21.07 -32.05
N SER A 243 4.16 -20.56 -33.24
CA SER A 243 4.16 -21.29 -34.50
C SER A 243 4.95 -20.50 -35.55
#